data_12e6fd9919130dffd65895a70ded0163
#
_entry.id   12e6fd9919130dffd65895a70ded0163
#
_cell.length_a   1.000
_cell.length_b   1.000
_cell.length_c   1.000
_cell.angle_alpha   90.00
_cell.angle_beta   90.00
_cell.angle_gamma   90.00
#
_symmetry.space_group_name_H-M   'P 1'
#
loop_
_entity.id
_entity.type
_entity.pdbx_description
1 polymer ?
#
loop_
_entity_poly.entity_id
_entity_poly.type
_entity_poly.pdbx_seq_one_letter_code
_entity_poly.pdbx_strand_id
1 'polypeptide(L)'
;MKTLHIIMPMAGEGNRFKEAGYNIPKPLIKFEGKELYRHSLESLDFSNYQKYVNINIKYTFIVRKEFIDDYNIDVEIKKYYPNANILFVNKTTRGALETLMIAKELIEDDDYVISTDCDFKFHCESYVRQIWERCIYDNVSHVPMIMTFYSRNPMYSFVHPINDHYGDYLEEKNPISSYAICGCYALGNGKNLKLASKQYIKDFEEGKLKSKELYISGVYNYVIKIINGYVQIIDMNLHNDHLWSFGTPYDLEHYNYDRNTWDK
;
A
#
# COMPACT_ATOMS: atom_id res chain seq x y z
N MET A 1 -15.76 -18.62 1.11
CA MET A 1 -14.31 -18.69 0.79
C MET A 1 -13.74 -17.34 1.14
N LYS A 2 -12.67 -17.30 1.92
CA LYS A 2 -12.08 -16.03 2.32
C LYS A 2 -11.43 -15.34 1.13
N THR A 3 -11.45 -14.03 1.13
CA THR A 3 -10.91 -13.21 0.05
C THR A 3 -9.78 -12.35 0.58
N LEU A 4 -8.66 -12.38 -0.11
CA LEU A 4 -7.60 -11.38 -0.04
C LEU A 4 -7.90 -10.32 -1.09
N HIS A 5 -8.25 -9.13 -0.67
CA HIS A 5 -8.56 -8.02 -1.56
C HIS A 5 -7.37 -7.06 -1.65
N ILE A 6 -6.67 -7.07 -2.77
CA ILE A 6 -5.54 -6.19 -3.05
C ILE A 6 -6.05 -4.99 -3.85
N ILE A 7 -5.90 -3.80 -3.29
CA ILE A 7 -6.36 -2.54 -3.88
C ILE A 7 -5.15 -1.66 -4.14
N MET A 8 -5.04 -1.16 -5.37
CA MET A 8 -3.95 -0.26 -5.77
C MET A 8 -4.51 1.11 -6.19
N PRO A 9 -4.43 2.11 -5.32
CA PRO A 9 -4.79 3.48 -5.66
C PRO A 9 -3.68 4.11 -6.52
N MET A 10 -3.94 4.29 -7.82
CA MET A 10 -2.99 4.80 -8.81
C MET A 10 -3.47 6.10 -9.45
N ALA A 11 -4.20 6.94 -8.71
CA ALA A 11 -4.81 8.16 -9.22
C ALA A 11 -3.97 9.43 -8.96
N GLY A 12 -2.74 9.29 -8.50
CA GLY A 12 -1.80 10.38 -8.29
C GLY A 12 -1.35 11.03 -9.62
N GLU A 13 -1.03 12.31 -9.59
CA GLU A 13 -0.64 13.08 -10.77
C GLU A 13 0.75 12.72 -11.31
N GLY A 14 1.64 12.19 -10.46
CA GLY A 14 3.01 11.82 -10.87
C GLY A 14 3.89 13.02 -11.22
N ASN A 15 3.69 14.18 -10.59
CA ASN A 15 4.32 15.46 -10.96
C ASN A 15 5.85 15.39 -11.04
N ARG A 16 6.52 14.70 -10.11
CA ARG A 16 7.98 14.52 -10.13
C ARG A 16 8.48 13.88 -11.43
N PHE A 17 7.74 12.91 -11.95
CA PHE A 17 8.08 12.25 -13.22
C PHE A 17 7.76 13.13 -14.42
N LYS A 18 6.64 13.86 -14.40
CA LYS A 18 6.29 14.83 -15.45
C LYS A 18 7.34 15.95 -15.55
N GLU A 19 7.78 16.49 -14.43
CA GLU A 19 8.83 17.53 -14.34
C GLU A 19 10.19 17.00 -14.84
N ALA A 20 10.46 15.71 -14.72
CA ALA A 20 11.64 15.05 -15.27
C ALA A 20 11.48 14.61 -16.74
N GLY A 21 10.38 15.00 -17.42
CA GLY A 21 10.17 14.74 -18.85
C GLY A 21 9.50 13.40 -19.18
N TYR A 22 8.97 12.65 -18.21
CA TYR A 22 8.21 11.46 -18.50
C TYR A 22 6.82 11.82 -19.02
N ASN A 23 6.49 11.34 -20.23
CA ASN A 23 5.23 11.64 -20.93
C ASN A 23 4.16 10.55 -20.77
N ILE A 24 4.37 9.61 -19.87
CA ILE A 24 3.43 8.52 -19.57
C ILE A 24 3.09 8.51 -18.07
N PRO A 25 1.90 8.02 -17.68
CA PRO A 25 1.53 7.87 -16.28
C PRO A 25 2.55 7.05 -15.49
N LYS A 26 2.87 7.48 -14.27
CA LYS A 26 3.86 6.82 -13.41
C LYS A 26 3.66 5.28 -13.32
N PRO A 27 2.43 4.73 -13.13
CA PRO A 27 2.26 3.29 -13.07
C PRO A 27 2.72 2.53 -14.31
N LEU A 28 2.67 3.18 -15.49
CA LEU A 28 3.05 2.60 -16.79
C LEU A 28 4.52 2.80 -17.15
N ILE A 29 5.27 3.57 -16.38
CA ILE A 29 6.73 3.68 -16.57
C ILE A 29 7.32 2.29 -16.42
N LYS A 30 8.23 1.94 -17.34
CA LYS A 30 8.90 0.63 -17.32
C LYS A 30 10.26 0.73 -16.66
N PHE A 31 10.49 -0.21 -15.77
CA PHE A 31 11.78 -0.51 -15.20
C PHE A 31 12.13 -1.97 -15.52
N GLU A 32 13.32 -2.23 -16.05
CA GLU A 32 13.74 -3.57 -16.51
C GLU A 32 12.69 -4.26 -17.41
N GLY A 33 12.03 -3.49 -18.28
CA GLY A 33 11.03 -4.00 -19.23
C GLY A 33 9.64 -4.26 -18.65
N LYS A 34 9.42 -4.01 -17.35
CA LYS A 34 8.16 -4.25 -16.64
C LYS A 34 7.61 -2.94 -16.06
N GLU A 35 6.30 -2.75 -16.11
CA GLU A 35 5.62 -1.58 -15.56
C GLU A 35 5.78 -1.49 -14.02
N LEU A 36 5.90 -0.27 -13.47
CA LEU A 36 6.13 -0.07 -12.02
C LEU A 36 5.04 -0.73 -11.17
N TYR A 37 3.77 -0.58 -11.54
CA TYR A 37 2.67 -1.19 -10.79
C TYR A 37 2.79 -2.72 -10.69
N ARG A 38 3.36 -3.38 -11.71
CA ARG A 38 3.59 -4.82 -11.70
C ARG A 38 4.73 -5.22 -10.77
N HIS A 39 5.79 -4.44 -10.68
CA HIS A 39 6.85 -4.69 -9.70
C HIS A 39 6.30 -4.70 -8.27
N SER A 40 5.40 -3.75 -7.94
CA SER A 40 4.76 -3.70 -6.62
C SER A 40 3.86 -4.91 -6.36
N LEU A 41 3.01 -5.28 -7.32
CA LEU A 41 2.10 -6.42 -7.16
C LEU A 41 2.81 -7.77 -7.14
N GLU A 42 3.81 -7.97 -7.98
CA GLU A 42 4.56 -9.21 -8.04
C GLU A 42 5.45 -9.42 -6.80
N SER A 43 5.67 -8.38 -5.99
CA SER A 43 6.26 -8.52 -4.65
C SER A 43 5.34 -9.26 -3.68
N LEU A 44 4.03 -9.29 -3.94
CA LEU A 44 3.02 -10.05 -3.20
C LEU A 44 2.81 -11.43 -3.87
N ASP A 45 3.85 -12.23 -3.94
CA ASP A 45 3.77 -13.57 -4.54
C ASP A 45 3.25 -14.61 -3.54
N PHE A 46 2.01 -15.05 -3.73
CA PHE A 46 1.36 -16.09 -2.93
C PHE A 46 1.41 -17.48 -3.57
N SER A 47 2.13 -17.67 -4.66
CA SER A 47 2.13 -18.93 -5.44
C SER A 47 2.53 -20.14 -4.60
N ASN A 48 3.46 -19.98 -3.65
CA ASN A 48 3.91 -21.04 -2.75
C ASN A 48 2.83 -21.48 -1.76
N TYR A 49 1.91 -20.58 -1.39
CA TYR A 49 0.87 -20.83 -0.37
C TYR A 49 -0.44 -21.34 -0.98
N GLN A 50 -0.79 -20.87 -2.19
CA GLN A 50 -2.00 -21.29 -2.91
C GLN A 50 -2.05 -22.80 -3.17
N LYS A 51 -0.91 -23.48 -3.17
CA LYS A 51 -0.81 -24.94 -3.33
C LYS A 51 -1.47 -25.70 -2.19
N TYR A 52 -1.57 -25.09 -1.01
CA TYR A 52 -2.05 -25.75 0.21
C TYR A 52 -3.47 -25.34 0.60
N VAL A 53 -3.81 -24.08 0.38
CA VAL A 53 -5.12 -23.52 0.71
C VAL A 53 -5.58 -22.61 -0.42
N ASN A 54 -6.79 -22.85 -0.92
CA ASN A 54 -7.36 -22.01 -1.95
C ASN A 54 -8.04 -20.78 -1.33
N ILE A 55 -7.46 -19.59 -1.54
CA ILE A 55 -8.02 -18.30 -1.18
C ILE A 55 -8.36 -17.57 -2.48
N ASN A 56 -9.49 -16.87 -2.48
CA ASN A 56 -9.81 -15.96 -3.57
C ASN A 56 -8.96 -14.69 -3.47
N ILE A 57 -8.15 -14.39 -4.49
CA ILE A 57 -7.40 -13.14 -4.56
C ILE A 57 -8.13 -12.22 -5.53
N LYS A 58 -8.61 -11.08 -5.01
CA LYS A 58 -9.34 -10.06 -5.76
C LYS A 58 -8.42 -8.84 -5.94
N TYR A 59 -8.32 -8.37 -7.17
CA TYR A 59 -7.56 -7.16 -7.49
C TYR A 59 -8.50 -6.03 -7.86
N THR A 60 -8.22 -4.84 -7.35
CA THR A 60 -8.92 -3.60 -7.72
C THR A 60 -7.90 -2.49 -7.95
N PHE A 61 -7.96 -1.87 -9.12
CA PHE A 61 -7.13 -0.74 -9.49
C PHE A 61 -8.00 0.51 -9.56
N ILE A 62 -7.51 1.62 -9.02
CA ILE A 62 -8.22 2.90 -9.08
C ILE A 62 -7.31 3.90 -9.77
N VAL A 63 -7.69 4.30 -10.97
CA VAL A 63 -6.88 5.11 -11.88
C VAL A 63 -7.54 6.46 -12.16
N ARG A 64 -6.84 7.37 -12.81
CA ARG A 64 -7.46 8.56 -13.38
C ARG A 64 -8.16 8.22 -14.69
N LYS A 65 -9.31 8.86 -14.96
CA LYS A 65 -10.04 8.67 -16.21
C LYS A 65 -9.16 8.97 -17.44
N GLU A 66 -8.34 10.02 -17.37
CA GLU A 66 -7.39 10.37 -18.43
C GLU A 66 -6.37 9.26 -18.73
N PHE A 67 -6.00 8.43 -17.73
CA PHE A 67 -5.08 7.31 -17.98
C PHE A 67 -5.73 6.20 -18.79
N ILE A 68 -7.05 6.06 -18.69
CA ILE A 68 -7.84 5.15 -19.54
C ILE A 68 -7.93 5.73 -20.94
N ASP A 69 -8.34 7.00 -21.08
CA ASP A 69 -8.67 7.61 -22.35
C ASP A 69 -7.43 7.84 -23.25
N ASP A 70 -6.30 8.23 -22.64
CA ASP A 70 -5.10 8.61 -23.38
C ASP A 70 -4.05 7.50 -23.47
N TYR A 71 -4.07 6.54 -22.52
CA TYR A 71 -3.00 5.54 -22.41
C TYR A 71 -3.51 4.09 -22.35
N ASN A 72 -4.83 3.85 -22.38
CA ASN A 72 -5.44 2.52 -22.31
C ASN A 72 -4.92 1.68 -21.11
N ILE A 73 -4.71 2.31 -19.93
CA ILE A 73 -4.15 1.65 -18.76
C ILE A 73 -4.99 0.44 -18.30
N ASP A 74 -6.30 0.51 -18.50
CA ASP A 74 -7.25 -0.58 -18.21
C ASP A 74 -6.96 -1.81 -19.08
N VAL A 75 -6.69 -1.62 -20.37
CA VAL A 75 -6.30 -2.69 -21.28
C VAL A 75 -4.96 -3.28 -20.87
N GLU A 76 -3.97 -2.45 -20.53
CA GLU A 76 -2.66 -2.90 -20.06
C GLU A 76 -2.78 -3.73 -18.78
N ILE A 77 -3.56 -3.28 -17.79
CA ILE A 77 -3.80 -4.03 -16.55
C ILE A 77 -4.46 -5.38 -16.85
N LYS A 78 -5.49 -5.40 -17.71
CA LYS A 78 -6.26 -6.61 -18.03
C LYS A 78 -5.44 -7.68 -18.73
N LYS A 79 -4.32 -7.36 -19.37
CA LYS A 79 -3.39 -8.36 -19.94
C LYS A 79 -2.83 -9.31 -18.88
N TYR A 80 -2.56 -8.81 -17.67
CA TYR A 80 -1.94 -9.57 -16.59
C TYR A 80 -2.93 -9.94 -15.48
N TYR A 81 -3.96 -9.12 -15.29
CA TYR A 81 -5.01 -9.28 -14.27
C TYR A 81 -6.40 -9.25 -14.93
N PRO A 82 -6.78 -10.28 -15.72
CA PRO A 82 -8.00 -10.24 -16.55
C PRO A 82 -9.28 -10.07 -15.75
N ASN A 83 -9.32 -10.58 -14.51
CA ASN A 83 -10.47 -10.50 -13.61
C ASN A 83 -10.43 -9.30 -12.65
N ALA A 84 -9.46 -8.40 -12.78
CA ALA A 84 -9.36 -7.23 -11.90
C ALA A 84 -10.53 -6.26 -12.10
N ASN A 85 -10.97 -5.63 -11.01
CA ASN A 85 -11.85 -4.46 -11.09
C ASN A 85 -11.00 -3.23 -11.42
N ILE A 86 -11.50 -2.38 -12.33
CA ILE A 86 -10.86 -1.11 -12.66
C ILE A 86 -11.88 -0.02 -12.42
N LEU A 87 -11.59 0.83 -11.44
CA LEU A 87 -12.37 2.01 -11.11
C LEU A 87 -11.60 3.26 -11.52
N PHE A 88 -12.29 4.37 -11.69
CA PHE A 88 -11.63 5.60 -12.07
C PHE A 88 -12.14 6.83 -11.32
N VAL A 89 -11.29 7.84 -11.29
CA VAL A 89 -11.61 9.17 -10.78
C VAL A 89 -11.45 10.20 -11.89
N ASN A 90 -12.34 11.17 -11.91
CA ASN A 90 -12.27 12.28 -12.88
C ASN A 90 -11.37 13.43 -12.41
N LYS A 91 -11.10 13.50 -11.10
CA LYS A 91 -10.30 14.55 -10.45
C LYS A 91 -9.39 13.94 -9.41
N THR A 92 -8.32 14.62 -9.08
CA THR A 92 -7.44 14.28 -7.96
C THR A 92 -8.24 14.26 -6.67
N THR A 93 -8.09 13.18 -5.91
CA THR A 93 -8.70 13.01 -4.58
C THR A 93 -7.89 13.76 -3.52
N ARG A 94 -8.40 13.87 -2.33
CA ARG A 94 -7.73 14.50 -1.17
C ARG A 94 -6.61 13.63 -0.57
N GLY A 95 -6.30 12.49 -1.18
CA GLY A 95 -5.21 11.60 -0.78
C GLY A 95 -5.49 10.14 -1.10
N ALA A 96 -4.48 9.30 -0.85
CA ALA A 96 -4.51 7.88 -1.23
C ALA A 96 -5.64 7.10 -0.54
N LEU A 97 -5.99 7.43 0.71
CA LEU A 97 -7.12 6.78 1.39
C LEU A 97 -8.45 7.10 0.72
N GLU A 98 -8.69 8.36 0.34
CA GLU A 98 -9.93 8.70 -0.37
C GLU A 98 -10.01 7.98 -1.71
N THR A 99 -8.89 7.86 -2.42
CA THR A 99 -8.81 7.04 -3.64
C THR A 99 -9.16 5.58 -3.35
N LEU A 100 -8.57 4.98 -2.32
CA LEU A 100 -8.85 3.60 -1.93
C LEU A 100 -10.34 3.39 -1.63
N MET A 101 -10.98 4.33 -0.93
CA MET A 101 -12.39 4.24 -0.53
C MET A 101 -13.38 4.39 -1.69
N ILE A 102 -12.95 4.69 -2.90
CA ILE A 102 -13.76 4.54 -4.12
C ILE A 102 -14.17 3.08 -4.33
N ALA A 103 -13.33 2.15 -3.87
CA ALA A 103 -13.62 0.72 -3.93
C ALA A 103 -14.46 0.20 -2.75
N LYS A 104 -14.97 1.04 -1.85
CA LYS A 104 -15.63 0.63 -0.59
C LYS A 104 -16.77 -0.37 -0.78
N GLU A 105 -17.55 -0.24 -1.87
CA GLU A 105 -18.68 -1.12 -2.17
C GLU A 105 -18.22 -2.51 -2.70
N LEU A 106 -16.97 -2.63 -3.09
CA LEU A 106 -16.35 -3.89 -3.50
C LEU A 106 -15.64 -4.60 -2.34
N ILE A 107 -15.50 -3.94 -1.19
CA ILE A 107 -14.86 -4.50 0.01
C ILE A 107 -15.93 -5.16 0.87
N GLU A 108 -15.89 -6.49 0.96
CA GLU A 108 -16.73 -7.25 1.89
C GLU A 108 -16.20 -7.11 3.33
N ASP A 109 -17.05 -7.33 4.33
CA ASP A 109 -16.66 -7.16 5.74
C ASP A 109 -15.55 -8.12 6.17
N ASP A 110 -15.56 -9.33 5.60
CA ASP A 110 -14.61 -10.41 5.92
C ASP A 110 -13.40 -10.47 4.97
N ASP A 111 -13.32 -9.58 3.95
CA ASP A 111 -12.13 -9.48 3.12
C ASP A 111 -10.94 -9.07 3.97
N TYR A 112 -9.79 -9.74 3.80
CA TYR A 112 -8.52 -9.19 4.27
C TYR A 112 -7.99 -8.21 3.24
N VAL A 113 -7.83 -6.94 3.61
CA VAL A 113 -7.58 -5.87 2.67
C VAL A 113 -6.11 -5.43 2.71
N ILE A 114 -5.50 -5.38 1.53
CA ILE A 114 -4.20 -4.76 1.31
C ILE A 114 -4.37 -3.55 0.40
N SER A 115 -3.77 -2.43 0.79
CA SER A 115 -3.50 -1.33 -0.13
C SER A 115 -2.02 -1.35 -0.49
N THR A 116 -1.69 -1.19 -1.76
CA THR A 116 -0.30 -1.13 -2.20
C THR A 116 -0.08 0.03 -3.16
N ASP A 117 0.98 0.80 -2.92
CA ASP A 117 1.43 1.83 -3.84
C ASP A 117 2.04 1.17 -5.09
N CYS A 118 2.09 1.89 -6.20
CA CYS A 118 2.53 1.34 -7.50
C CYS A 118 4.01 1.56 -7.80
N ASP A 119 4.81 2.01 -6.84
CA ASP A 119 6.12 2.60 -7.09
C ASP A 119 7.25 2.06 -6.21
N PHE A 120 7.15 0.79 -5.86
CA PHE A 120 8.24 0.07 -5.18
C PHE A 120 8.23 -1.42 -5.56
N LYS A 121 9.30 -2.08 -5.18
CA LYS A 121 9.46 -3.53 -5.24
C LYS A 121 10.05 -3.99 -3.92
N PHE A 122 9.59 -5.12 -3.39
CA PHE A 122 10.18 -5.68 -2.20
C PHE A 122 10.30 -7.20 -2.29
N HIS A 123 11.16 -7.74 -1.46
CA HIS A 123 11.24 -9.16 -1.15
C HIS A 123 11.18 -9.30 0.36
N CYS A 124 10.07 -9.83 0.89
CA CYS A 124 9.85 -10.06 2.31
C CYS A 124 8.92 -11.25 2.50
N GLU A 125 9.50 -12.44 2.55
CA GLU A 125 8.78 -13.72 2.66
C GLU A 125 7.92 -13.78 3.94
N SER A 126 8.44 -13.27 5.05
CA SER A 126 7.72 -13.24 6.33
C SER A 126 6.44 -12.41 6.27
N TYR A 127 6.45 -11.29 5.55
CA TYR A 127 5.26 -10.45 5.36
C TYR A 127 4.22 -11.15 4.51
N VAL A 128 4.62 -11.70 3.36
CA VAL A 128 3.73 -12.40 2.42
C VAL A 128 3.09 -13.60 3.10
N ARG A 129 3.88 -14.41 3.83
CA ARG A 129 3.38 -15.55 4.60
C ARG A 129 2.34 -15.13 5.65
N GLN A 130 2.63 -14.10 6.42
CA GLN A 130 1.73 -13.65 7.47
C GLN A 130 0.44 -13.05 6.94
N ILE A 131 0.45 -12.38 5.77
CA ILE A 131 -0.78 -11.98 5.08
C ILE A 131 -1.62 -13.21 4.77
N TRP A 132 -1.01 -14.25 4.20
CA TRP A 132 -1.69 -15.48 3.86
C TRP A 132 -2.32 -16.14 5.08
N GLU A 133 -1.58 -16.26 6.18
CA GLU A 133 -2.07 -16.81 7.45
C GLU A 133 -3.29 -16.04 7.99
N ARG A 134 -3.32 -14.70 7.85
CA ARG A 134 -4.46 -13.88 8.28
C ARG A 134 -5.70 -14.09 7.44
N CYS A 135 -5.53 -14.44 6.19
CA CYS A 135 -6.66 -14.81 5.33
C CYS A 135 -7.25 -16.18 5.71
N ILE A 136 -6.48 -17.05 6.36
CA ILE A 136 -6.93 -18.39 6.75
C ILE A 136 -7.54 -18.39 8.14
N TYR A 137 -6.91 -17.71 9.11
CA TYR A 137 -7.28 -17.76 10.52
C TYR A 137 -8.12 -16.56 10.94
N ASP A 138 -9.39 -16.81 11.33
CA ASP A 138 -10.36 -15.77 11.70
C ASP A 138 -9.94 -14.94 12.90
N ASN A 139 -9.28 -15.56 13.88
CA ASN A 139 -8.85 -14.89 15.10
C ASN A 139 -7.78 -13.83 14.91
N VAL A 140 -7.12 -13.78 13.75
CA VAL A 140 -6.08 -12.81 13.43
C VAL A 140 -6.39 -11.94 12.18
N SER A 141 -7.49 -12.21 11.47
CA SER A 141 -7.87 -11.47 10.26
C SER A 141 -8.14 -9.99 10.49
N HIS A 142 -8.43 -9.57 11.71
CA HIS A 142 -8.68 -8.17 12.07
C HIS A 142 -7.40 -7.39 12.37
N VAL A 143 -6.23 -8.06 12.53
CA VAL A 143 -4.97 -7.42 12.92
C VAL A 143 -4.29 -6.81 11.70
N PRO A 144 -4.08 -5.48 11.68
CA PRO A 144 -3.33 -4.84 10.62
C PRO A 144 -1.82 -5.12 10.76
N MET A 145 -1.11 -5.06 9.63
CA MET A 145 0.35 -5.21 9.60
C MET A 145 1.00 -4.16 8.70
N ILE A 146 2.25 -3.85 9.00
CA ILE A 146 3.11 -2.99 8.20
C ILE A 146 4.49 -3.63 8.05
N MET A 147 5.11 -3.39 6.89
CA MET A 147 6.56 -3.61 6.72
C MET A 147 7.29 -2.33 7.05
N THR A 148 8.42 -2.45 7.76
CA THR A 148 9.29 -1.32 8.09
C THR A 148 10.71 -1.55 7.64
N PHE A 149 11.40 -0.44 7.38
CA PHE A 149 12.84 -0.37 7.12
C PHE A 149 13.44 0.82 7.86
N TYR A 150 14.75 0.83 8.07
CA TYR A 150 15.38 1.94 8.79
C TYR A 150 15.55 3.16 7.90
N SER A 151 14.89 4.24 8.27
CA SER A 151 15.08 5.57 7.70
C SER A 151 14.60 6.65 8.67
N ARG A 152 15.12 7.87 8.52
CA ARG A 152 14.61 9.10 9.14
C ARG A 152 14.23 10.16 8.13
N ASN A 153 14.17 9.77 6.85
CA ASN A 153 13.80 10.68 5.79
C ASN A 153 12.30 11.06 5.91
N PRO A 154 11.95 12.34 6.09
CA PRO A 154 10.57 12.78 6.31
C PRO A 154 9.66 12.61 5.09
N MET A 155 10.14 12.02 4.01
CA MET A 155 9.26 11.65 2.90
C MET A 155 8.41 10.40 3.18
N TYR A 156 8.75 9.61 4.22
CA TYR A 156 8.06 8.38 4.59
C TYR A 156 7.07 8.59 5.74
N SER A 157 6.21 7.59 5.93
CA SER A 157 5.44 7.40 7.16
C SER A 157 6.28 6.62 8.18
N PHE A 158 5.98 6.79 9.46
CA PHE A 158 6.71 6.14 10.54
C PHE A 158 5.74 5.50 11.53
N VAL A 159 6.18 4.42 12.16
CA VAL A 159 5.44 3.80 13.27
C VAL A 159 6.14 4.09 14.60
N HIS A 160 5.37 4.35 15.65
CA HIS A 160 5.86 4.36 17.03
C HIS A 160 5.88 2.91 17.53
N PRO A 161 7.05 2.30 17.74
CA PRO A 161 7.16 0.91 18.20
C PRO A 161 6.93 0.84 19.72
N ILE A 162 6.13 -0.12 20.17
CA ILE A 162 6.02 -0.52 21.59
C ILE A 162 7.14 -1.52 21.91
N ASN A 163 7.45 -2.38 20.95
CA ASN A 163 8.53 -3.34 20.94
C ASN A 163 8.88 -3.71 19.49
N ASP A 164 9.79 -4.67 19.29
CA ASP A 164 10.26 -5.06 17.95
C ASP A 164 9.18 -5.64 17.02
N HIS A 165 8.00 -5.98 17.56
CA HIS A 165 6.94 -6.65 16.80
C HIS A 165 5.63 -5.86 16.70
N TYR A 166 5.44 -4.83 17.53
CA TYR A 166 4.17 -4.10 17.59
C TYR A 166 4.36 -2.60 17.71
N GLY A 167 3.44 -1.85 17.09
CA GLY A 167 3.33 -0.41 17.20
C GLY A 167 1.91 0.04 17.55
N ASP A 168 1.77 1.19 18.15
CA ASP A 168 0.49 1.72 18.62
C ASP A 168 0.04 3.00 17.92
N TYR A 169 0.93 3.63 17.16
CA TYR A 169 0.66 4.88 16.47
C TYR A 169 1.52 5.03 15.21
N LEU A 170 0.92 5.61 14.16
CA LEU A 170 1.60 5.92 12.90
C LEU A 170 1.52 7.43 12.64
N GLU A 171 2.61 7.98 12.10
CA GLU A 171 2.71 9.39 11.72
C GLU A 171 3.23 9.52 10.29
N GLU A 172 2.60 10.39 9.51
CA GLU A 172 2.99 10.66 8.12
C GLU A 172 3.99 11.81 8.07
N LYS A 173 5.09 11.63 7.33
CA LYS A 173 6.11 12.67 7.07
C LYS A 173 6.72 13.31 8.33
N ASN A 174 6.64 12.62 9.44
CA ASN A 174 7.24 13.04 10.71
C ASN A 174 7.99 11.85 11.33
N PRO A 175 9.33 11.88 11.37
CA PRO A 175 10.13 10.76 11.85
C PRO A 175 10.10 10.60 13.37
N ILE A 176 8.98 10.09 13.89
CA ILE A 176 8.77 9.78 15.31
C ILE A 176 9.61 8.59 15.81
N SER A 177 10.18 7.83 14.88
CA SER A 177 11.09 6.72 15.13
C SER A 177 12.05 6.55 13.94
N SER A 178 12.84 5.48 13.93
CA SER A 178 13.62 5.05 12.76
C SER A 178 12.92 3.97 11.91
N TYR A 179 11.72 3.55 12.29
CA TYR A 179 10.93 2.55 11.57
C TYR A 179 10.04 3.22 10.52
N ALA A 180 10.61 3.46 9.33
CA ALA A 180 9.88 3.96 8.18
C ALA A 180 9.02 2.84 7.56
N ILE A 181 7.86 3.19 7.03
CA ILE A 181 6.86 2.25 6.53
C ILE A 181 6.99 2.12 5.02
N CYS A 182 7.03 0.87 4.53
CA CYS A 182 6.90 0.57 3.10
C CYS A 182 5.46 0.81 2.63
N GLY A 183 5.28 1.28 1.40
CA GLY A 183 3.98 1.58 0.78
C GLY A 183 3.09 0.37 0.48
N CYS A 184 3.24 -0.74 1.20
CA CYS A 184 2.35 -1.90 1.16
C CYS A 184 1.70 -2.09 2.53
N TYR A 185 0.41 -1.82 2.60
CA TYR A 185 -0.38 -1.67 3.82
C TYR A 185 -1.36 -2.82 3.98
N ALA A 186 -1.13 -3.76 4.90
CA ALA A 186 -2.10 -4.78 5.28
C ALA A 186 -3.03 -4.20 6.36
N LEU A 187 -4.24 -3.84 5.94
CA LEU A 187 -5.17 -3.00 6.71
C LEU A 187 -6.10 -3.78 7.66
N GLY A 188 -6.01 -5.12 7.64
CA GLY A 188 -6.93 -5.97 8.38
C GLY A 188 -8.22 -6.24 7.62
N ASN A 189 -9.31 -6.55 8.34
CA ASN A 189 -10.57 -6.89 7.69
C ASN A 189 -11.32 -5.67 7.15
N GLY A 190 -12.15 -5.90 6.13
CA GLY A 190 -12.91 -4.87 5.43
C GLY A 190 -13.87 -4.09 6.33
N LYS A 191 -14.49 -4.76 7.33
CA LYS A 191 -15.39 -4.12 8.29
C LYS A 191 -14.68 -3.02 9.07
N ASN A 192 -13.55 -3.34 9.71
CA ASN A 192 -12.78 -2.37 10.51
C ASN A 192 -12.20 -1.25 9.65
N LEU A 193 -11.70 -1.59 8.45
CA LEU A 193 -11.20 -0.61 7.50
C LEU A 193 -12.29 0.41 7.12
N LYS A 194 -13.50 -0.04 6.76
CA LYS A 194 -14.61 0.86 6.40
C LYS A 194 -15.02 1.78 7.54
N LEU A 195 -15.11 1.25 8.77
CA LEU A 195 -15.43 2.03 9.97
C LEU A 195 -14.34 3.07 10.29
N ALA A 196 -13.08 2.64 10.28
CA ALA A 196 -11.91 3.50 10.52
C ALA A 196 -11.82 4.62 9.49
N SER A 197 -11.95 4.29 8.20
CA SER A 197 -11.89 5.26 7.11
C SER A 197 -13.01 6.30 7.20
N LYS A 198 -14.23 5.88 7.54
CA LYS A 198 -15.36 6.80 7.73
C LYS A 198 -15.07 7.83 8.84
N GLN A 199 -14.53 7.38 9.97
CA GLN A 199 -14.22 8.28 11.07
C GLN A 199 -13.03 9.18 10.75
N TYR A 200 -11.98 8.64 10.11
CA TYR A 200 -10.80 9.42 9.72
C TYR A 200 -11.15 10.52 8.72
N ILE A 201 -11.95 10.20 7.68
CA ILE A 201 -12.43 11.20 6.70
C ILE A 201 -13.28 12.28 7.39
N LYS A 202 -14.17 11.89 8.31
CA LYS A 202 -14.98 12.84 9.07
C LYS A 202 -14.09 13.79 9.91
N ASP A 203 -13.12 13.27 10.63
CA ASP A 203 -12.23 14.10 11.47
C ASP A 203 -11.35 15.03 10.60
N PHE A 204 -10.98 14.58 9.38
CA PHE A 204 -10.30 15.43 8.40
C PHE A 204 -11.20 16.58 7.94
N GLU A 205 -12.46 16.31 7.59
CA GLU A 205 -13.43 17.31 7.14
C GLU A 205 -13.80 18.32 8.24
N GLU A 206 -13.79 17.89 9.49
CA GLU A 206 -14.00 18.74 10.67
C GLU A 206 -12.76 19.52 11.11
N GLY A 207 -11.63 19.39 10.38
CA GLY A 207 -10.38 20.12 10.67
C GLY A 207 -9.67 19.67 11.95
N LYS A 208 -9.96 18.46 12.45
CA LYS A 208 -9.34 17.90 13.67
C LYS A 208 -7.94 17.34 13.43
N LEU A 209 -7.56 17.15 12.16
CA LEU A 209 -6.28 16.57 11.79
C LEU A 209 -5.31 17.65 11.32
N LYS A 210 -4.03 17.48 11.66
CA LYS A 210 -2.96 18.36 11.16
C LYS A 210 -2.58 18.05 9.70
N SER A 211 -2.89 16.85 9.24
CA SER A 211 -2.58 16.40 7.89
C SER A 211 -3.33 17.23 6.85
N LYS A 212 -2.65 17.53 5.74
CA LYS A 212 -3.25 18.21 4.57
C LYS A 212 -3.84 17.23 3.55
N GLU A 213 -3.59 15.94 3.73
CA GLU A 213 -4.03 14.87 2.84
C GLU A 213 -4.54 13.67 3.65
N LEU A 214 -5.40 12.87 3.03
CA LEU A 214 -5.89 11.61 3.59
C LEU A 214 -4.93 10.47 3.23
N TYR A 215 -3.91 10.28 4.05
CA TYR A 215 -2.92 9.21 3.88
C TYR A 215 -3.45 7.85 4.34
N ILE A 216 -2.98 6.77 3.73
CA ILE A 216 -3.33 5.41 4.17
C ILE A 216 -2.73 5.11 5.55
N SER A 217 -1.51 5.58 5.83
CA SER A 217 -0.88 5.46 7.15
C SER A 217 -1.76 6.00 8.28
N GLY A 218 -2.47 7.11 8.05
CA GLY A 218 -3.34 7.73 9.04
C GLY A 218 -4.54 6.88 9.46
N VAL A 219 -5.07 6.01 8.57
CA VAL A 219 -6.21 5.16 8.91
C VAL A 219 -5.86 4.08 9.95
N TYR A 220 -4.60 3.67 10.03
CA TYR A 220 -4.15 2.69 11.03
C TYR A 220 -4.46 3.13 12.46
N ASN A 221 -4.30 4.41 12.78
CA ASN A 221 -4.59 4.94 14.10
C ASN A 221 -6.05 4.77 14.51
N TYR A 222 -6.94 4.73 13.54
CA TYR A 222 -8.37 4.46 13.74
C TYR A 222 -8.66 2.96 13.80
N VAL A 223 -8.02 2.15 12.97
CA VAL A 223 -8.13 0.68 13.06
C VAL A 223 -7.64 0.20 14.42
N ILE A 224 -6.47 0.64 14.87
CA ILE A 224 -5.88 0.30 16.18
C ILE A 224 -6.88 0.60 17.32
N LYS A 225 -7.53 1.77 17.28
CA LYS A 225 -8.56 2.15 18.27
C LYS A 225 -9.79 1.22 18.22
N ILE A 226 -10.28 0.89 17.03
CA ILE A 226 -11.45 0.03 16.85
C ILE A 226 -11.20 -1.37 17.40
N ILE A 227 -10.02 -1.94 17.14
CA ILE A 227 -9.68 -3.29 17.61
C ILE A 227 -9.18 -3.29 19.06
N ASN A 228 -9.00 -2.11 19.67
CA ASN A 228 -8.36 -1.93 20.99
C ASN A 228 -7.04 -2.72 21.08
N GLY A 229 -6.18 -2.55 20.07
CA GLY A 229 -4.99 -3.37 19.89
C GLY A 229 -3.80 -2.61 19.32
N TYR A 230 -3.08 -3.24 18.42
CA TYR A 230 -1.80 -2.77 17.87
C TYR A 230 -1.74 -3.07 16.37
N VAL A 231 -0.78 -2.43 15.69
CA VAL A 231 -0.33 -2.86 14.37
C VAL A 231 0.87 -3.80 14.53
N GLN A 232 0.90 -4.88 13.79
CA GLN A 232 2.08 -5.74 13.77
C GLN A 232 3.14 -5.15 12.84
N ILE A 233 4.38 -5.12 13.33
CA ILE A 233 5.56 -4.69 12.60
C ILE A 233 6.29 -5.90 12.03
N ILE A 234 6.61 -5.87 10.75
CA ILE A 234 7.52 -6.79 10.08
C ILE A 234 8.75 -5.98 9.67
N ASP A 235 9.82 -6.12 10.45
CA ASP A 235 11.06 -5.39 10.21
C ASP A 235 11.91 -6.09 9.15
N MET A 236 12.04 -5.46 7.99
CA MET A 236 12.82 -5.97 6.86
C MET A 236 14.32 -6.01 7.14
N ASN A 237 14.80 -5.29 8.13
CA ASN A 237 16.25 -5.27 8.45
C ASN A 237 16.71 -6.52 9.20
N LEU A 238 15.78 -7.28 9.80
CA LEU A 238 16.10 -8.50 10.56
C LEU A 238 16.36 -9.72 9.67
N HIS A 239 15.91 -9.68 8.43
CA HIS A 239 16.04 -10.78 7.47
C HIS A 239 16.68 -10.24 6.18
N ASN A 240 17.26 -11.08 5.35
CA ASN A 240 17.83 -10.65 4.06
C ASN A 240 16.76 -10.12 3.08
N ASP A 241 15.83 -9.32 3.59
CA ASP A 241 14.76 -8.70 2.86
C ASP A 241 15.25 -7.47 2.11
N HIS A 242 14.62 -7.15 0.99
CA HIS A 242 15.01 -6.07 0.11
C HIS A 242 13.82 -5.17 -0.21
N LEU A 243 14.06 -3.87 -0.21
CA LEU A 243 13.11 -2.86 -0.66
C LEU A 243 13.78 -1.99 -1.73
N TRP A 244 13.08 -1.73 -2.83
CA TRP A 244 13.47 -0.78 -3.87
C TRP A 244 12.33 0.23 -4.04
N SER A 245 12.63 1.49 -3.87
CA SER A 245 11.71 2.58 -4.14
C SER A 245 11.84 3.02 -5.60
N PHE A 246 10.71 3.34 -6.22
CA PHE A 246 10.61 3.95 -7.53
C PHE A 246 9.80 5.25 -7.43
N GLY A 247 9.82 5.89 -6.26
CA GLY A 247 9.03 7.06 -5.94
C GLY A 247 9.41 8.32 -6.70
N THR A 248 10.67 8.37 -7.19
CA THR A 248 11.22 9.49 -7.95
C THR A 248 12.00 9.00 -9.19
N PRO A 249 12.21 9.86 -10.21
CA PRO A 249 13.12 9.55 -11.32
C PRO A 249 14.52 9.19 -10.84
N TYR A 250 15.02 9.88 -9.83
CA TYR A 250 16.33 9.59 -9.22
C TYR A 250 16.40 8.14 -8.70
N ASP A 251 15.36 7.66 -8.03
CA ASP A 251 15.32 6.29 -7.50
C ASP A 251 15.41 5.25 -8.63
N LEU A 252 14.74 5.51 -9.78
CA LEU A 252 14.81 4.63 -10.96
C LEU A 252 16.21 4.59 -11.58
N GLU A 253 16.90 5.72 -11.65
CA GLU A 253 18.23 5.84 -12.25
C GLU A 253 19.30 5.21 -11.35
N HIS A 254 19.08 5.20 -10.03
CA HIS A 254 20.05 4.76 -9.03
C HIS A 254 19.63 3.45 -8.32
N TYR A 255 18.81 2.65 -8.98
CA TYR A 255 18.27 1.37 -8.48
C TYR A 255 19.31 0.41 -7.89
N ASN A 256 20.56 0.42 -8.38
CA ASN A 256 21.65 -0.44 -7.91
C ASN A 256 22.28 0.02 -6.58
N TYR A 257 21.64 0.95 -5.87
CA TYR A 257 22.15 1.42 -4.59
C TYR A 257 22.01 0.34 -3.53
N ASP A 258 23.15 0.06 -2.91
CA ASP A 258 23.31 -0.84 -1.78
C ASP A 258 22.48 -0.33 -0.58
N ARG A 259 21.93 -1.25 0.23
CA ARG A 259 21.12 -0.98 1.43
C ARG A 259 21.72 0.05 2.40
N ASN A 260 23.04 0.20 2.37
CA ASN A 260 23.79 1.10 3.25
C ASN A 260 23.71 2.59 2.86
N THR A 261 22.95 2.95 1.83
CA THR A 261 22.88 4.34 1.32
C THR A 261 21.58 5.06 1.62
N TRP A 262 20.62 4.43 2.30
CA TRP A 262 19.32 5.05 2.62
C TRP A 262 19.40 6.22 3.62
N ASP A 263 20.51 6.34 4.36
CA ASP A 263 20.75 7.34 5.42
C ASP A 263 21.85 8.37 5.09
N LYS A 264 22.18 8.60 3.80
CA LYS A 264 23.15 9.64 3.44
C LYS A 264 22.50 10.86 2.82
#